data_302f5a644e98bf2e20490f0782fe303c
#
_entry.id   302f5a644e98bf2e20490f0782fe303c
#
_cell.length_a   1.000
_cell.length_b   1.000
_cell.length_c   1.000
_cell.angle_alpha   90.00
_cell.angle_beta   90.00
_cell.angle_gamma   90.00
#
_symmetry.space_group_name_H-M   'P 1'
#
loop_
_entity.id
_entity.type
_entity.pdbx_description
1 polymer ?
#
loop_
_entity_poly.entity_id
_entity_poly.type
_entity_poly.pdbx_seq_one_letter_code
_entity_poly.pdbx_strand_id
1 'polypeptide(L)'
;MLENISNIKTKIEELSSFFGFFRKNLIKQTLYRDIEYLEKFHENTLNEFEDLKKNFNSLEKEYKNYQLNSESKIDKITTLYDNLQNSFNNLKDELDELDRNHKNLLLKDRLITKLLSSIPLKNELEEFKHNLNKDFYKFANHEETLANEAEAILKLQSIEKELELITIYPNLYQKSVIAIGGGFSSGKSSFINSLIIDKKVKLPEGINPTTAIPTYVMHKKDNEFIACNHNGGIVDLLQLDEKFHEKLSHDFIKSFGFNLKHIMPFMIIGTDLEKYEHLCFIDTPGYNPASSSGSYSYEDMSTSKEFIENAQVLLWVVGLDSNGTISKSDLEFLNKLELKDKRLFIVLNKADVKTEF
;
A
#
# COMPACT_ATOMS: atom_id res chain seq x y z
N MET A 1 -22.44 14.19 -17.08
CA MET A 1 -21.74 12.93 -16.73
C MET A 1 -21.17 12.24 -17.97
N LEU A 2 -21.92 12.02 -19.06
CA LEU A 2 -21.41 11.49 -20.34
C LEU A 2 -20.25 12.34 -20.91
N GLU A 3 -20.32 13.66 -20.78
CA GLU A 3 -19.25 14.59 -21.18
C GLU A 3 -17.96 14.39 -20.36
N ASN A 4 -18.08 14.10 -19.06
CA ASN A 4 -16.93 13.77 -18.22
C ASN A 4 -16.31 12.42 -18.59
N ILE A 5 -17.10 11.44 -18.97
CA ILE A 5 -16.63 10.12 -19.42
C ILE A 5 -15.91 10.24 -20.77
N SER A 6 -16.45 11.05 -21.70
CA SER A 6 -15.77 11.37 -22.97
C SER A 6 -14.43 12.05 -22.72
N ASN A 7 -14.37 13.02 -21.81
CA ASN A 7 -13.14 13.70 -21.40
C ASN A 7 -12.12 12.73 -20.74
N ILE A 8 -12.59 11.76 -19.98
CA ILE A 8 -11.73 10.69 -19.40
C ILE A 8 -11.16 9.80 -20.51
N LYS A 9 -11.99 9.37 -21.47
CA LYS A 9 -11.53 8.58 -22.65
C LYS A 9 -10.45 9.33 -23.43
N THR A 10 -10.68 10.61 -23.74
CA THR A 10 -9.70 11.46 -24.45
C THR A 10 -8.40 11.60 -23.67
N LYS A 11 -8.45 11.83 -22.34
CA LYS A 11 -7.26 11.90 -21.49
C LYS A 11 -6.51 10.56 -21.40
N ILE A 12 -7.22 9.43 -21.39
CA ILE A 12 -6.60 8.10 -21.45
C ILE A 12 -5.87 7.90 -22.81
N GLU A 13 -6.44 8.37 -23.89
CA GLU A 13 -5.82 8.35 -25.22
C GLU A 13 -4.57 9.24 -25.28
N GLU A 14 -4.64 10.45 -24.73
CA GLU A 14 -3.50 11.35 -24.59
C GLU A 14 -2.37 10.76 -23.74
N LEU A 15 -2.68 10.19 -22.58
CA LEU A 15 -1.72 9.46 -21.73
C LEU A 15 -1.14 8.25 -22.47
N SER A 16 -1.94 7.61 -23.35
CA SER A 16 -1.51 6.46 -24.12
C SER A 16 -0.49 6.81 -25.22
N SER A 17 -0.43 8.04 -25.67
CA SER A 17 0.54 8.49 -26.67
C SER A 17 1.93 8.77 -26.08
N PHE A 18 2.03 9.08 -24.79
CA PHE A 18 3.27 9.49 -24.12
C PHE A 18 4.08 8.34 -23.51
N PHE A 19 3.46 7.18 -23.22
CA PHE A 19 4.11 6.04 -22.59
C PHE A 19 4.34 4.88 -23.55
N GLY A 20 5.46 4.90 -24.25
CA GLY A 20 5.97 3.75 -24.98
C GLY A 20 6.50 2.67 -24.03
N PHE A 21 6.11 1.48 -24.22
CA PHE A 21 6.78 0.20 -24.25
C PHE A 21 6.45 -0.90 -23.26
N PHE A 22 6.05 -0.72 -22.00
CA PHE A 22 5.76 -1.87 -21.14
C PHE A 22 4.45 -1.73 -20.36
N ARG A 23 3.44 -2.54 -20.67
CA ARG A 23 2.13 -2.70 -19.99
C ARG A 23 1.03 -1.67 -20.25
N LYS A 24 1.21 -0.75 -21.17
CA LYS A 24 0.23 0.24 -21.61
C LYS A 24 -1.13 -0.38 -21.99
N ASN A 25 -1.12 -1.50 -22.71
CA ASN A 25 -2.35 -2.11 -23.23
C ASN A 25 -3.21 -2.74 -22.14
N LEU A 26 -2.61 -3.30 -21.09
CA LEU A 26 -3.37 -3.95 -20.00
C LEU A 26 -4.11 -2.90 -19.16
N ILE A 27 -3.42 -1.82 -18.78
CA ILE A 27 -4.02 -0.72 -18.01
C ILE A 27 -5.10 -0.02 -18.86
N LYS A 28 -4.82 0.23 -20.14
CA LYS A 28 -5.79 0.80 -21.08
C LYS A 28 -7.03 -0.09 -21.20
N GLN A 29 -6.87 -1.39 -21.41
CA GLN A 29 -7.99 -2.34 -21.52
C GLN A 29 -8.81 -2.42 -20.23
N THR A 30 -8.17 -2.42 -19.07
CA THR A 30 -8.89 -2.46 -17.78
C THR A 30 -9.70 -1.17 -17.57
N LEU A 31 -9.10 0.00 -17.81
CA LEU A 31 -9.77 1.28 -17.67
C LEU A 31 -10.91 1.47 -18.68
N TYR A 32 -10.74 1.04 -19.93
CA TYR A 32 -11.84 1.09 -20.91
C TYR A 32 -12.98 0.17 -20.51
N ARG A 33 -12.70 -1.04 -20.02
CA ARG A 33 -13.74 -1.97 -19.55
C ARG A 33 -14.51 -1.42 -18.35
N ASP A 34 -13.83 -0.76 -17.41
CA ASP A 34 -14.47 -0.14 -16.26
C ASP A 34 -15.31 1.08 -16.67
N ILE A 35 -14.86 1.87 -17.65
CA ILE A 35 -15.60 2.98 -18.22
C ILE A 35 -16.85 2.48 -18.96
N GLU A 36 -16.74 1.42 -19.78
CA GLU A 36 -17.90 0.80 -20.45
C GLU A 36 -18.92 0.23 -19.44
N TYR A 37 -18.43 -0.35 -18.34
CA TYR A 37 -19.30 -0.82 -17.26
C TYR A 37 -20.05 0.35 -16.62
N LEU A 38 -19.37 1.47 -16.35
CA LEU A 38 -19.97 2.70 -15.81
C LEU A 38 -20.99 3.33 -16.75
N GLU A 39 -20.71 3.39 -18.04
CA GLU A 39 -21.65 3.90 -19.05
C GLU A 39 -22.93 3.06 -19.08
N LYS A 40 -22.79 1.73 -19.14
CA LYS A 40 -23.92 0.79 -19.18
C LYS A 40 -24.75 0.80 -17.89
N PHE A 41 -24.10 0.93 -16.73
CA PHE A 41 -24.77 1.05 -15.45
C PHE A 41 -25.56 2.36 -15.37
N HIS A 42 -24.98 3.47 -15.83
CA HIS A 42 -25.65 4.78 -15.83
C HIS A 42 -26.88 4.80 -16.76
N GLU A 43 -26.77 4.21 -17.94
CA GLU A 43 -27.88 4.11 -18.90
C GLU A 43 -29.04 3.26 -18.36
N ASN A 44 -28.74 2.12 -17.74
CA ASN A 44 -29.75 1.29 -17.08
C ASN A 44 -30.43 2.03 -15.91
N THR A 45 -29.64 2.74 -15.09
CA THR A 45 -30.16 3.50 -13.94
C THR A 45 -31.07 4.65 -14.37
N LEU A 46 -30.76 5.34 -15.47
CA LEU A 46 -31.60 6.38 -16.02
C LEU A 46 -32.94 5.84 -16.55
N ASN A 47 -32.94 4.72 -17.24
CA ASN A 47 -34.12 4.05 -17.76
C ASN A 47 -35.02 3.53 -16.60
N GLU A 48 -34.43 2.94 -15.58
CA GLU A 48 -35.15 2.52 -14.36
C GLU A 48 -35.77 3.75 -13.63
N PHE A 49 -35.02 4.88 -13.57
CA PHE A 49 -35.51 6.09 -12.94
C PHE A 49 -36.70 6.72 -13.74
N GLU A 50 -36.64 6.69 -15.06
CA GLU A 50 -37.76 7.17 -15.90
C GLU A 50 -39.00 6.28 -15.79
N ASP A 51 -38.82 4.98 -15.74
CA ASP A 51 -39.92 4.01 -15.52
C ASP A 51 -40.47 4.12 -14.08
N LEU A 52 -39.61 4.32 -13.10
CA LEU A 52 -40.01 4.63 -11.73
C LEU A 52 -40.79 5.92 -11.64
N LYS A 53 -40.39 6.98 -12.38
CA LYS A 53 -41.08 8.28 -12.45
C LYS A 53 -42.42 8.15 -13.13
N LYS A 54 -42.55 7.31 -14.16
CA LYS A 54 -43.85 6.99 -14.79
C LYS A 54 -44.80 6.28 -13.84
N ASN A 55 -44.25 5.27 -13.13
CA ASN A 55 -45.05 4.55 -12.14
C ASN A 55 -45.51 5.45 -10.99
N PHE A 56 -44.65 6.36 -10.50
CA PHE A 56 -44.99 7.36 -9.48
C PHE A 56 -46.10 8.32 -9.96
N ASN A 57 -45.98 8.84 -11.17
CA ASN A 57 -47.00 9.75 -11.72
C ASN A 57 -48.36 9.07 -11.98
N SER A 58 -48.35 7.78 -12.31
CA SER A 58 -49.62 7.01 -12.46
C SER A 58 -50.28 6.75 -11.12
N LEU A 59 -49.47 6.39 -10.10
CA LEU A 59 -49.96 6.20 -8.73
C LEU A 59 -50.52 7.52 -8.13
N GLU A 60 -49.86 8.63 -8.41
CA GLU A 60 -50.36 9.97 -7.98
C GLU A 60 -51.72 10.30 -8.59
N LYS A 61 -51.97 9.93 -9.83
CA LYS A 61 -53.27 10.05 -10.46
C LYS A 61 -54.32 9.10 -9.83
N GLU A 62 -53.94 7.85 -9.56
CA GLU A 62 -54.81 6.92 -8.86
C GLU A 62 -55.10 7.39 -7.43
N TYR A 63 -54.09 7.93 -6.72
CA TYR A 63 -54.29 8.52 -5.38
C TYR A 63 -55.32 9.65 -5.39
N LYS A 64 -55.25 10.57 -6.36
CA LYS A 64 -56.26 11.62 -6.52
C LYS A 64 -57.67 11.04 -6.78
N ASN A 65 -57.73 9.94 -7.52
CA ASN A 65 -59.02 9.25 -7.78
C ASN A 65 -59.47 8.39 -6.57
N TYR A 66 -58.52 7.94 -5.77
CA TYR A 66 -58.78 7.10 -4.59
C TYR A 66 -58.92 7.89 -3.28
N GLN A 67 -58.51 9.19 -3.25
CA GLN A 67 -58.75 10.08 -2.11
C GLN A 67 -60.25 10.17 -1.76
N LEU A 68 -61.08 9.81 -2.71
CA LEU A 68 -62.55 9.80 -2.56
C LEU A 68 -63.10 8.51 -1.91
N ASN A 69 -62.30 7.48 -1.72
CA ASN A 69 -62.82 6.17 -1.25
C ASN A 69 -61.84 5.39 -0.35
N SER A 70 -61.82 5.68 0.95
CA SER A 70 -61.45 4.81 2.07
C SER A 70 -59.96 4.58 2.41
N GLU A 71 -59.69 4.44 3.73
CA GLU A 71 -58.43 4.27 4.45
C GLU A 71 -57.57 3.06 3.95
N SER A 72 -58.18 2.00 3.43
CA SER A 72 -57.44 0.82 2.94
C SER A 72 -56.57 1.08 1.70
N LYS A 73 -56.70 2.24 1.06
CA LYS A 73 -55.95 2.61 -0.12
C LYS A 73 -54.69 3.42 0.27
N ILE A 74 -54.72 4.08 1.42
CA ILE A 74 -53.59 4.87 1.94
C ILE A 74 -52.44 3.91 2.32
N ASP A 75 -52.76 2.78 2.96
CA ASP A 75 -51.74 1.79 3.36
C ASP A 75 -50.98 1.19 2.17
N LYS A 76 -51.67 0.99 1.03
CA LYS A 76 -51.02 0.50 -0.20
C LYS A 76 -50.02 1.52 -0.77
N ILE A 77 -50.40 2.81 -0.73
CA ILE A 77 -49.54 3.87 -1.24
C ILE A 77 -48.34 4.08 -0.34
N THR A 78 -48.53 4.01 0.98
CA THR A 78 -47.43 4.08 1.96
C THR A 78 -46.42 2.96 1.73
N THR A 79 -46.91 1.73 1.52
CA THR A 79 -46.04 0.58 1.24
C THR A 79 -45.24 0.77 -0.06
N LEU A 80 -45.85 1.33 -1.10
CA LEU A 80 -45.17 1.61 -2.37
C LEU A 80 -44.13 2.72 -2.23
N TYR A 81 -44.46 3.75 -1.44
CA TYR A 81 -43.53 4.85 -1.13
C TYR A 81 -42.30 4.35 -0.37
N ASP A 82 -42.49 3.50 0.66
CA ASP A 82 -41.42 2.90 1.45
C ASP A 82 -40.52 2.02 0.56
N ASN A 83 -41.10 1.24 -0.35
CA ASN A 83 -40.35 0.44 -1.33
C ASN A 83 -39.53 1.32 -2.28
N LEU A 84 -40.10 2.44 -2.71
CA LEU A 84 -39.44 3.42 -3.59
C LEU A 84 -38.25 4.08 -2.86
N GLN A 85 -38.46 4.50 -1.62
CA GLN A 85 -37.44 5.11 -0.79
C GLN A 85 -36.28 4.15 -0.50
N ASN A 86 -36.61 2.89 -0.25
CA ASN A 86 -35.59 1.82 -0.09
C ASN A 86 -34.77 1.61 -1.38
N SER A 87 -35.43 1.60 -2.53
CA SER A 87 -34.76 1.47 -3.84
C SER A 87 -33.85 2.67 -4.13
N PHE A 88 -34.31 3.89 -3.80
CA PHE A 88 -33.51 5.10 -3.94
C PHE A 88 -32.28 5.10 -3.03
N ASN A 89 -32.43 4.65 -1.78
CA ASN A 89 -31.30 4.55 -0.84
C ASN A 89 -30.27 3.52 -1.32
N ASN A 90 -30.73 2.37 -1.82
CA ASN A 90 -29.83 1.34 -2.38
C ASN A 90 -29.03 1.88 -3.58
N LEU A 91 -29.68 2.58 -4.50
CA LEU A 91 -29.03 3.21 -5.66
C LEU A 91 -28.01 4.28 -5.26
N LYS A 92 -28.30 5.04 -4.21
CA LYS A 92 -27.37 6.02 -3.67
C LYS A 92 -26.13 5.34 -3.07
N ASP A 93 -26.31 4.26 -2.32
CA ASP A 93 -25.21 3.50 -1.73
C ASP A 93 -24.32 2.88 -2.82
N GLU A 94 -24.91 2.35 -3.89
CA GLU A 94 -24.18 1.84 -5.05
C GLU A 94 -23.38 2.94 -5.76
N LEU A 95 -23.95 4.13 -5.91
CA LEU A 95 -23.26 5.28 -6.51
C LEU A 95 -22.06 5.71 -5.66
N ASP A 96 -22.21 5.77 -4.34
CA ASP A 96 -21.15 6.15 -3.41
C ASP A 96 -20.02 5.10 -3.40
N GLU A 97 -20.35 3.84 -3.56
CA GLU A 97 -19.35 2.75 -3.71
C GLU A 97 -18.59 2.89 -5.04
N LEU A 98 -19.29 3.16 -6.11
CA LEU A 98 -18.73 3.35 -7.44
C LEU A 98 -17.76 4.54 -7.49
N ASP A 99 -18.13 5.67 -6.89
CA ASP A 99 -17.30 6.87 -6.79
C ASP A 99 -16.00 6.58 -5.97
N ARG A 100 -16.13 5.83 -4.87
CA ARG A 100 -14.96 5.38 -4.09
C ARG A 100 -14.02 4.51 -4.91
N ASN A 101 -14.56 3.55 -5.66
CA ASN A 101 -13.78 2.66 -6.51
C ASN A 101 -13.08 3.43 -7.64
N HIS A 102 -13.76 4.38 -8.25
CA HIS A 102 -13.17 5.26 -9.26
C HIS A 102 -12.03 6.10 -8.72
N LYS A 103 -12.20 6.74 -7.57
CA LYS A 103 -11.14 7.52 -6.90
C LYS A 103 -9.93 6.66 -6.56
N ASN A 104 -10.15 5.44 -6.09
CA ASN A 104 -9.06 4.51 -5.80
C ASN A 104 -8.31 4.09 -7.07
N LEU A 105 -9.02 3.88 -8.17
CA LEU A 105 -8.42 3.54 -9.46
C LEU A 105 -7.53 4.69 -9.98
N LEU A 106 -8.03 5.92 -9.92
CA LEU A 106 -7.26 7.11 -10.29
C LEU A 106 -6.00 7.30 -9.43
N LEU A 107 -6.11 7.02 -8.13
CA LEU A 107 -4.97 7.12 -7.22
C LEU A 107 -3.89 6.09 -7.56
N LYS A 108 -4.28 4.86 -7.89
CA LYS A 108 -3.36 3.80 -8.32
C LYS A 108 -2.65 4.17 -9.62
N ASP A 109 -3.41 4.64 -10.61
CA ASP A 109 -2.84 5.07 -11.89
C ASP A 109 -1.82 6.18 -11.71
N ARG A 110 -2.14 7.20 -10.91
CA ARG A 110 -1.21 8.28 -10.57
C ARG A 110 0.05 7.80 -9.86
N LEU A 111 -0.10 6.88 -8.91
CA LEU A 111 1.04 6.32 -8.18
C LEU A 111 1.98 5.56 -9.13
N ILE A 112 1.45 4.64 -9.93
CA ILE A 112 2.22 3.87 -10.91
C ILE A 112 2.92 4.80 -11.89
N THR A 113 2.17 5.75 -12.45
CA THR A 113 2.70 6.72 -13.42
C THR A 113 3.85 7.52 -12.84
N LYS A 114 3.69 8.06 -11.62
CA LYS A 114 4.75 8.83 -10.98
C LYS A 114 5.96 7.98 -10.61
N LEU A 115 5.76 6.76 -10.10
CA LEU A 115 6.86 5.85 -9.78
C LEU A 115 7.68 5.49 -11.04
N LEU A 116 7.01 5.15 -12.14
CA LEU A 116 7.67 4.78 -13.38
C LEU A 116 8.33 5.97 -14.10
N SER A 117 7.81 7.18 -13.93
CA SER A 117 8.37 8.41 -14.53
C SER A 117 9.37 9.14 -13.65
N SER A 118 9.54 8.73 -12.39
CA SER A 118 10.47 9.39 -11.49
C SER A 118 11.92 9.14 -11.92
N ILE A 119 12.69 10.23 -11.99
CA ILE A 119 14.10 10.22 -12.40
C ILE A 119 14.98 10.16 -11.14
N PRO A 120 16.08 9.42 -11.16
CA PRO A 120 17.04 9.42 -10.05
C PRO A 120 17.49 10.83 -9.68
N LEU A 121 17.61 11.10 -8.39
CA LEU A 121 18.04 12.42 -7.89
C LEU A 121 19.49 12.75 -8.23
N LYS A 122 20.34 11.73 -8.46
CA LYS A 122 21.77 11.89 -8.77
C LYS A 122 22.28 10.77 -9.68
N ASN A 123 23.11 11.14 -10.65
CA ASN A 123 23.77 10.20 -11.57
C ASN A 123 25.08 9.60 -11.02
N GLU A 124 25.54 10.00 -9.83
CA GLU A 124 26.83 9.52 -9.29
C GLU A 124 26.88 8.01 -9.06
N LEU A 125 25.72 7.37 -8.83
CA LEU A 125 25.61 5.94 -8.66
C LEU A 125 25.57 5.16 -10.00
N GLU A 126 25.22 5.81 -11.10
CA GLU A 126 25.10 5.17 -12.42
C GLU A 126 26.42 4.62 -12.92
N GLU A 127 27.53 5.32 -12.65
CA GLU A 127 28.87 4.83 -12.99
C GLU A 127 29.21 3.56 -12.20
N PHE A 128 28.91 3.54 -10.90
CA PHE A 128 29.11 2.34 -10.05
C PHE A 128 28.26 1.17 -10.56
N LYS A 129 26.99 1.40 -10.87
CA LYS A 129 26.07 0.40 -11.42
C LYS A 129 26.57 -0.15 -12.76
N HIS A 130 27.05 0.74 -13.63
CA HIS A 130 27.60 0.35 -14.91
C HIS A 130 28.85 -0.53 -14.74
N ASN A 131 29.79 -0.10 -13.90
CA ASN A 131 31.00 -0.84 -13.62
C ASN A 131 30.73 -2.19 -12.98
N LEU A 132 29.78 -2.27 -12.04
CA LEU A 132 29.36 -3.51 -11.41
C LEU A 132 28.69 -4.46 -12.41
N ASN A 133 27.66 -3.99 -13.09
CA ASN A 133 26.80 -4.85 -13.92
C ASN A 133 27.37 -5.17 -15.30
N LYS A 134 28.41 -4.48 -15.75
CA LYS A 134 29.00 -4.69 -17.06
C LYS A 134 30.49 -5.05 -16.99
N ASP A 135 31.31 -4.22 -16.36
CA ASP A 135 32.75 -4.40 -16.41
C ASP A 135 33.22 -5.46 -15.43
N PHE A 136 32.69 -5.47 -14.19
CA PHE A 136 33.02 -6.51 -13.22
C PHE A 136 32.51 -7.89 -13.68
N TYR A 137 31.32 -8.00 -14.23
CA TYR A 137 30.81 -9.26 -14.78
C TYR A 137 31.64 -9.76 -15.96
N LYS A 138 32.12 -8.87 -16.84
CA LYS A 138 33.04 -9.26 -17.91
C LYS A 138 34.38 -9.75 -17.35
N PHE A 139 34.91 -9.03 -16.38
CA PHE A 139 36.15 -9.42 -15.70
C PHE A 139 36.00 -10.77 -15.02
N ALA A 140 34.97 -10.96 -14.21
CA ALA A 140 34.72 -12.20 -13.47
C ALA A 140 34.55 -13.42 -14.39
N ASN A 141 33.89 -13.26 -15.55
CA ASN A 141 33.72 -14.33 -16.53
C ASN A 141 34.98 -14.64 -17.35
N HIS A 142 35.99 -13.76 -17.36
CA HIS A 142 37.23 -13.98 -18.13
C HIS A 142 38.38 -14.49 -17.29
N GLU A 143 38.37 -14.23 -16.00
CA GLU A 143 39.46 -14.59 -15.11
C GLU A 143 38.99 -15.64 -14.08
N GLU A 144 39.39 -16.87 -14.23
CA GLU A 144 39.16 -17.97 -13.25
C GLU A 144 39.86 -17.73 -11.90
N THR A 145 40.28 -16.51 -11.59
CA THR A 145 41.15 -16.14 -10.47
C THR A 145 40.41 -15.71 -9.22
N LEU A 146 39.11 -15.46 -9.29
CA LEU A 146 38.33 -15.07 -8.12
C LEU A 146 37.85 -16.32 -7.35
N ALA A 147 38.48 -16.62 -6.24
CA ALA A 147 38.18 -17.81 -5.42
C ALA A 147 36.71 -17.85 -4.91
N ASN A 148 36.05 -16.68 -4.78
CA ASN A 148 34.70 -16.56 -4.23
C ASN A 148 33.88 -15.54 -5.04
N GLU A 149 33.80 -15.73 -6.37
CA GLU A 149 33.14 -14.79 -7.29
C GLU A 149 31.68 -14.51 -6.91
N ALA A 150 30.90 -15.55 -6.63
CA ALA A 150 29.48 -15.40 -6.24
C ALA A 150 29.32 -14.57 -4.96
N GLU A 151 30.18 -14.78 -3.97
CA GLU A 151 30.16 -14.01 -2.72
C GLU A 151 30.56 -12.55 -2.95
N ALA A 152 31.56 -12.31 -3.81
CA ALA A 152 31.99 -10.95 -4.17
C ALA A 152 30.87 -10.18 -4.90
N ILE A 153 30.18 -10.83 -5.86
CA ILE A 153 29.02 -10.23 -6.57
C ILE A 153 27.91 -9.88 -5.59
N LEU A 154 27.53 -10.80 -4.69
CA LEU A 154 26.48 -10.54 -3.70
C LEU A 154 26.83 -9.39 -2.75
N LYS A 155 28.08 -9.29 -2.31
CA LYS A 155 28.55 -8.16 -1.49
C LYS A 155 28.52 -6.84 -2.25
N LEU A 156 28.93 -6.81 -3.52
CA LEU A 156 28.89 -5.60 -4.33
C LEU A 156 27.46 -5.16 -4.62
N GLN A 157 26.54 -6.08 -4.84
CA GLN A 157 25.11 -5.80 -4.98
C GLN A 157 24.49 -5.28 -3.67
N SER A 158 24.93 -5.79 -2.52
CA SER A 158 24.53 -5.27 -1.21
C SER A 158 24.99 -3.82 -1.03
N ILE A 159 26.25 -3.53 -1.39
CA ILE A 159 26.80 -2.16 -1.36
C ILE A 159 26.02 -1.23 -2.33
N GLU A 160 25.68 -1.71 -3.52
CA GLU A 160 24.84 -0.94 -4.46
C GLU A 160 23.53 -0.51 -3.82
N LYS A 161 22.82 -1.45 -3.18
CA LYS A 161 21.54 -1.17 -2.48
C LYS A 161 21.72 -0.16 -1.33
N GLU A 162 22.80 -0.28 -0.54
CA GLU A 162 23.09 0.69 0.52
C GLU A 162 23.40 2.08 -0.03
N LEU A 163 24.16 2.17 -1.10
CA LEU A 163 24.48 3.43 -1.78
C LEU A 163 23.22 4.07 -2.39
N GLU A 164 22.30 3.29 -2.96
CA GLU A 164 21.02 3.80 -3.43
C GLU A 164 20.23 4.47 -2.29
N LEU A 165 20.13 3.78 -1.16
CA LEU A 165 19.42 4.30 0.00
C LEU A 165 20.05 5.59 0.54
N ILE A 166 21.39 5.64 0.66
CA ILE A 166 22.14 6.81 1.10
C ILE A 166 22.03 7.97 0.09
N THR A 167 22.00 7.67 -1.21
CA THR A 167 21.83 8.70 -2.25
C THR A 167 20.46 9.34 -2.19
N ILE A 168 19.41 8.56 -1.94
CA ILE A 168 18.04 9.05 -1.76
C ILE A 168 17.92 9.83 -0.43
N TYR A 169 18.59 9.34 0.62
CA TYR A 169 18.47 9.87 1.98
C TYR A 169 19.85 9.99 2.65
N PRO A 170 20.65 11.03 2.32
CA PRO A 170 22.03 11.18 2.82
C PRO A 170 22.15 11.17 4.35
N ASN A 171 21.14 11.64 5.06
CA ASN A 171 21.16 11.66 6.54
C ASN A 171 21.01 10.29 7.18
N LEU A 172 20.68 9.24 6.42
CA LEU A 172 20.47 7.91 6.94
C LEU A 172 21.77 7.29 7.47
N TYR A 173 22.91 7.57 6.84
CA TYR A 173 24.23 7.07 7.27
C TYR A 173 24.63 7.53 8.68
N GLN A 174 24.06 8.64 9.17
CA GLN A 174 24.31 9.18 10.52
C GLN A 174 23.39 8.56 11.58
N LYS A 175 22.46 7.70 11.19
CA LYS A 175 21.46 7.12 12.08
C LYS A 175 21.73 5.66 12.33
N SER A 176 21.50 5.23 13.57
CA SER A 176 21.46 3.80 13.89
C SER A 176 20.15 3.18 13.40
N VAL A 177 20.26 2.20 12.51
CA VAL A 177 19.10 1.55 11.90
C VAL A 177 18.63 0.39 12.78
N ILE A 178 17.38 0.45 13.19
CA ILE A 178 16.71 -0.53 14.05
C ILE A 178 15.58 -1.18 13.24
N ALA A 179 15.72 -2.45 12.89
CA ALA A 179 14.63 -3.21 12.30
C ALA A 179 13.66 -3.67 13.39
N ILE A 180 12.38 -3.46 13.16
CA ILE A 180 11.30 -3.95 14.02
C ILE A 180 10.75 -5.23 13.39
N GLY A 181 11.13 -6.37 13.95
CA GLY A 181 10.68 -7.69 13.52
C GLY A 181 9.60 -8.26 14.44
N GLY A 182 8.94 -9.32 14.00
CA GLY A 182 7.95 -10.04 14.79
C GLY A 182 6.81 -10.59 13.93
N GLY A 183 6.02 -11.47 14.52
CA GLY A 183 4.88 -12.11 13.87
C GLY A 183 3.83 -11.10 13.39
N PHE A 184 2.91 -11.61 12.59
CA PHE A 184 1.75 -10.84 12.19
C PHE A 184 0.95 -10.38 13.42
N SER A 185 0.42 -9.15 13.39
CA SER A 185 -0.37 -8.56 14.49
C SER A 185 0.36 -8.50 15.86
N SER A 186 1.69 -8.62 15.92
CA SER A 186 2.44 -8.44 17.17
C SER A 186 2.47 -7.00 17.68
N GLY A 187 2.07 -6.02 16.84
CA GLY A 187 2.00 -4.60 17.16
C GLY A 187 3.23 -3.79 16.76
N LYS A 188 4.00 -4.22 15.75
CA LYS A 188 5.19 -3.53 15.23
C LYS A 188 4.92 -2.08 14.85
N SER A 189 3.99 -1.87 13.92
CA SER A 189 3.62 -0.52 13.44
C SER A 189 3.05 0.34 14.57
N SER A 190 2.21 -0.23 15.44
CA SER A 190 1.67 0.49 16.61
C SER A 190 2.76 0.87 17.61
N PHE A 191 3.77 0.03 17.78
CA PHE A 191 4.94 0.36 18.61
C PHE A 191 5.68 1.58 18.04
N ILE A 192 5.99 1.60 16.74
CA ILE A 192 6.64 2.76 16.11
C ILE A 192 5.75 3.99 16.21
N ASN A 193 4.45 3.87 15.92
CA ASN A 193 3.49 4.96 16.01
C ASN A 193 3.36 5.55 17.42
N SER A 194 3.64 4.77 18.47
CA SER A 194 3.65 5.26 19.85
C SER A 194 4.81 6.23 20.12
N LEU A 195 5.87 6.18 19.31
CA LEU A 195 7.04 7.06 19.43
C LEU A 195 6.84 8.38 18.65
N ILE A 196 5.91 8.43 17.69
CA ILE A 196 5.62 9.60 16.86
C ILE A 196 4.84 10.62 17.67
N ILE A 197 5.35 11.85 17.73
CA ILE A 197 4.73 12.97 18.46
C ILE A 197 3.61 13.59 17.62
N ASP A 198 3.92 13.97 16.37
CA ASP A 198 2.93 14.51 15.42
C ASP A 198 2.26 13.38 14.62
N LYS A 199 1.00 13.09 14.93
CA LYS A 199 0.23 11.98 14.34
C LYS A 199 -0.35 12.29 12.95
N LYS A 200 0.09 13.35 12.27
CA LYS A 200 -0.39 13.67 10.91
C LYS A 200 0.04 12.63 9.90
N VAL A 201 1.23 12.06 10.05
CA VAL A 201 1.71 10.94 9.24
C VAL A 201 2.12 9.82 10.16
N LYS A 202 1.56 8.63 9.95
CA LYS A 202 1.82 7.44 10.75
C LYS A 202 1.80 6.19 9.88
N LEU A 203 2.37 5.11 10.40
CA LEU A 203 2.25 3.80 9.79
C LEU A 203 0.80 3.30 9.82
N PRO A 204 0.34 2.61 8.77
CA PRO A 204 -0.99 2.02 8.78
C PRO A 204 -1.12 0.97 9.90
N GLU A 205 -2.23 1.02 10.60
CA GLU A 205 -2.57 0.07 11.67
C GLU A 205 -3.87 -0.64 11.33
N GLY A 206 -3.99 -1.93 11.68
CA GLY A 206 -5.22 -2.68 11.45
C GLY A 206 -5.15 -4.13 11.91
N ILE A 207 -6.30 -4.80 11.92
CA ILE A 207 -6.42 -6.23 12.26
C ILE A 207 -5.91 -7.10 11.11
N ASN A 208 -6.05 -6.63 9.87
CA ASN A 208 -5.50 -7.29 8.68
C ASN A 208 -4.01 -6.94 8.49
N PRO A 209 -3.23 -7.73 7.73
CA PRO A 209 -1.86 -7.38 7.39
C PRO A 209 -1.79 -5.98 6.79
N THR A 210 -1.17 -5.03 7.50
CA THR A 210 -1.11 -3.63 7.07
C THR A 210 0.21 -3.27 6.42
N THR A 211 1.30 -3.88 6.90
CA THR A 211 2.64 -3.62 6.38
C THR A 211 3.00 -4.66 5.33
N ALA A 212 2.86 -4.31 4.07
CA ALA A 212 3.31 -5.15 2.96
C ALA A 212 4.63 -4.64 2.36
N ILE A 213 4.95 -3.35 2.52
CA ILE A 213 6.14 -2.70 1.99
C ILE A 213 6.95 -2.18 3.17
N PRO A 214 8.24 -2.53 3.28
CA PRO A 214 9.11 -2.04 4.34
C PRO A 214 9.14 -0.52 4.37
N THR A 215 9.06 0.07 5.57
CA THR A 215 8.97 1.52 5.72
C THR A 215 10.00 2.00 6.73
N TYR A 216 10.90 2.88 6.28
CA TYR A 216 11.83 3.59 7.14
C TYR A 216 11.12 4.75 7.83
N VAL A 217 11.24 4.85 9.14
CA VAL A 217 10.65 5.93 9.95
C VAL A 217 11.75 6.65 10.71
N MET A 218 11.91 7.94 10.49
CA MET A 218 12.99 8.73 11.07
C MET A 218 12.55 10.14 11.43
N HIS A 219 13.35 10.79 12.31
CA HIS A 219 13.10 12.19 12.67
C HIS A 219 13.29 13.13 11.49
N LYS A 220 12.27 13.95 11.26
CA LYS A 220 12.30 15.13 10.40
C LYS A 220 11.34 16.18 10.96
N LYS A 221 11.70 17.48 10.86
CA LYS A 221 10.84 18.56 11.34
C LYS A 221 9.56 18.70 10.53
N ASP A 222 9.67 18.55 9.21
CA ASP A 222 8.52 18.58 8.31
C ASP A 222 8.09 17.15 7.99
N ASN A 223 6.79 16.91 8.06
CA ASN A 223 6.24 15.61 7.73
C ASN A 223 6.44 15.31 6.24
N GLU A 224 6.92 14.13 5.94
CA GLU A 224 7.03 13.61 4.58
C GLU A 224 6.65 12.14 4.52
N PHE A 225 6.17 11.72 3.38
CA PHE A 225 5.90 10.33 3.09
C PHE A 225 6.30 10.02 1.66
N ILE A 226 7.39 9.31 1.50
CA ILE A 226 8.07 9.10 0.21
C ILE A 226 8.01 7.63 -0.17
N ALA A 227 7.64 7.36 -1.43
CA ALA A 227 7.83 6.09 -2.08
C ALA A 227 9.13 6.14 -2.90
N CYS A 228 9.95 5.10 -2.80
CA CYS A 228 11.17 4.95 -3.56
C CYS A 228 11.00 3.87 -4.62
N ASN A 229 11.52 4.10 -5.82
CA ASN A 229 11.57 3.07 -6.87
C ASN A 229 12.97 2.45 -6.97
N HIS A 230 13.11 1.36 -7.74
CA HIS A 230 14.39 0.67 -7.95
C HIS A 230 15.45 1.50 -8.69
N ASN A 231 15.03 2.54 -9.40
CA ASN A 231 15.94 3.40 -10.15
C ASN A 231 16.45 4.59 -9.30
N GLY A 232 16.14 4.62 -7.99
CA GLY A 232 16.49 5.75 -7.11
C GLY A 232 15.60 6.98 -7.28
N GLY A 233 14.53 6.88 -8.07
CA GLY A 233 13.52 7.92 -8.17
C GLY A 233 12.62 7.93 -6.94
N ILE A 234 12.11 9.10 -6.58
CA ILE A 234 11.24 9.30 -5.42
C ILE A 234 9.90 9.89 -5.81
N VAL A 235 8.86 9.53 -5.08
CA VAL A 235 7.51 10.07 -5.21
C VAL A 235 7.01 10.50 -3.84
N ASP A 236 6.67 11.76 -3.68
CA ASP A 236 6.00 12.25 -2.49
C ASP A 236 4.53 11.80 -2.50
N LEU A 237 4.19 10.92 -1.58
CA LEU A 237 2.85 10.33 -1.47
C LEU A 237 1.83 11.31 -0.90
N LEU A 238 2.25 12.29 -0.08
CA LEU A 238 1.37 13.32 0.45
C LEU A 238 0.89 14.29 -0.65
N GLN A 239 1.68 14.47 -1.73
CA GLN A 239 1.24 15.23 -2.90
C GLN A 239 0.23 14.47 -3.77
N LEU A 240 0.14 13.14 -3.65
CA LEU A 240 -0.87 12.34 -4.32
C LEU A 240 -2.20 12.40 -3.58
N ASP A 241 -2.11 12.27 -2.25
CA ASP A 241 -3.25 12.35 -1.32
C ASP A 241 -2.72 12.65 0.07
N GLU A 242 -3.20 13.71 0.72
CA GLU A 242 -2.77 14.11 2.07
C GLU A 242 -2.96 13.00 3.12
N LYS A 243 -3.92 12.11 2.89
CA LYS A 243 -4.23 10.95 3.74
C LYS A 243 -3.79 9.62 3.13
N PHE A 244 -2.77 9.63 2.28
CA PHE A 244 -2.29 8.43 1.61
C PHE A 244 -1.94 7.30 2.60
N HIS A 245 -1.42 7.64 3.77
CA HIS A 245 -1.07 6.68 4.82
C HIS A 245 -2.29 5.88 5.34
N GLU A 246 -3.50 6.47 5.35
CA GLU A 246 -4.74 5.78 5.74
C GLU A 246 -5.21 4.78 4.67
N LYS A 247 -4.81 4.98 3.42
CA LYS A 247 -5.20 4.16 2.27
C LYS A 247 -4.29 2.96 2.05
N LEU A 248 -3.08 2.95 2.61
CA LEU A 248 -2.10 1.86 2.47
C LEU A 248 -2.51 0.63 3.28
N SER A 249 -3.66 0.05 2.96
CA SER A 249 -4.05 -1.26 3.48
C SER A 249 -3.49 -2.39 2.60
N HIS A 250 -3.40 -3.57 3.17
CA HIS A 250 -3.01 -4.77 2.41
C HIS A 250 -3.95 -5.02 1.21
N ASP A 251 -5.24 -4.76 1.37
CA ASP A 251 -6.23 -4.91 0.30
C ASP A 251 -6.01 -3.88 -0.80
N PHE A 252 -5.65 -2.63 -0.46
CA PHE A 252 -5.27 -1.62 -1.44
C PHE A 252 -4.02 -2.07 -2.23
N ILE A 253 -2.99 -2.58 -1.55
CA ILE A 253 -1.76 -3.06 -2.19
C ILE A 253 -2.05 -4.28 -3.07
N LYS A 254 -2.83 -5.26 -2.61
CA LYS A 254 -3.25 -6.41 -3.42
C LYS A 254 -4.07 -6.03 -4.64
N SER A 255 -4.85 -4.96 -4.53
CA SER A 255 -5.73 -4.51 -5.61
C SER A 255 -5.01 -3.93 -6.84
N PHE A 256 -3.67 -3.83 -6.81
CA PHE A 256 -2.87 -3.49 -8.00
C PHE A 256 -2.80 -4.64 -9.02
N GLY A 257 -3.07 -5.89 -8.60
CA GLY A 257 -3.00 -7.06 -9.47
C GLY A 257 -1.58 -7.54 -9.79
N PHE A 258 -0.56 -6.89 -9.22
CA PHE A 258 0.85 -7.29 -9.29
C PHE A 258 1.54 -6.93 -7.97
N ASN A 259 2.75 -7.47 -7.75
CA ASN A 259 3.52 -7.16 -6.54
C ASN A 259 4.10 -5.74 -6.63
N LEU A 260 3.52 -4.81 -5.86
CA LEU A 260 3.91 -3.40 -5.85
C LEU A 260 5.37 -3.20 -5.41
N LYS A 261 5.98 -4.14 -4.67
CA LYS A 261 7.40 -4.11 -4.27
C LYS A 261 8.34 -4.09 -5.48
N HIS A 262 7.91 -4.62 -6.63
CA HIS A 262 8.72 -4.59 -7.86
C HIS A 262 8.93 -3.19 -8.41
N ILE A 263 8.10 -2.22 -8.06
CA ILE A 263 8.24 -0.82 -8.48
C ILE A 263 8.40 0.14 -7.30
N MET A 264 8.11 -0.33 -6.08
CA MET A 264 8.21 0.43 -4.83
C MET A 264 8.77 -0.49 -3.74
N PRO A 265 10.10 -0.74 -3.72
CA PRO A 265 10.72 -1.69 -2.80
C PRO A 265 10.63 -1.27 -1.34
N PHE A 266 10.59 0.02 -1.05
CA PHE A 266 10.44 0.57 0.30
C PHE A 266 9.86 1.98 0.29
N MET A 267 9.44 2.42 1.46
CA MET A 267 8.94 3.77 1.72
C MET A 267 9.73 4.43 2.85
N ILE A 268 9.63 5.76 2.93
CA ILE A 268 10.26 6.56 3.98
C ILE A 268 9.20 7.50 4.58
N ILE A 269 9.09 7.49 5.90
CA ILE A 269 8.31 8.45 6.68
C ILE A 269 9.30 9.32 7.48
N GLY A 270 9.32 10.60 7.17
CA GLY A 270 9.92 11.63 8.00
C GLY A 270 8.83 12.26 8.89
N THR A 271 9.01 12.25 10.19
CA THR A 271 8.04 12.78 11.15
C THR A 271 8.72 13.21 12.43
N ASP A 272 8.02 13.90 13.34
CA ASP A 272 8.61 14.34 14.59
C ASP A 272 8.89 13.17 15.55
N LEU A 273 10.16 12.82 15.63
CA LEU A 273 10.77 11.85 16.54
C LEU A 273 11.93 12.49 17.30
N GLU A 274 11.77 13.72 17.82
CA GLU A 274 12.85 14.52 18.40
C GLU A 274 13.72 13.74 19.40
N LYS A 275 13.09 12.95 20.29
CA LYS A 275 13.82 12.12 21.28
C LYS A 275 14.67 11.02 20.63
N TYR A 276 14.42 10.68 19.38
CA TYR A 276 15.05 9.57 18.65
C TYR A 276 15.71 10.05 17.35
N GLU A 277 16.15 11.29 17.30
CA GLU A 277 16.69 11.91 16.09
C GLU A 277 17.89 11.15 15.49
N HIS A 278 18.66 10.41 16.29
CA HIS A 278 19.78 9.58 15.85
C HIS A 278 19.39 8.16 15.43
N LEU A 279 18.10 7.82 15.51
CA LEU A 279 17.58 6.49 15.18
C LEU A 279 16.77 6.54 13.89
N CYS A 280 16.80 5.41 13.18
CA CYS A 280 15.89 5.11 12.09
C CYS A 280 15.25 3.75 12.35
N PHE A 281 13.94 3.71 12.40
CA PHE A 281 13.19 2.46 12.57
C PHE A 281 12.76 1.93 11.21
N ILE A 282 12.84 0.60 11.01
CA ILE A 282 12.27 -0.07 9.84
C ILE A 282 11.07 -0.88 10.31
N ASP A 283 9.88 -0.51 9.85
CA ASP A 283 8.69 -1.37 9.98
C ASP A 283 8.75 -2.45 8.91
N THR A 284 8.88 -3.70 9.32
CA THR A 284 8.99 -4.84 8.39
C THR A 284 7.66 -5.57 8.24
N PRO A 285 7.37 -6.17 7.07
CA PRO A 285 6.24 -7.09 6.93
C PRO A 285 6.28 -8.20 7.98
N GLY A 286 5.12 -8.66 8.43
CA GLY A 286 5.06 -9.81 9.34
C GLY A 286 5.52 -11.09 8.63
N TYR A 287 6.42 -11.84 9.25
CA TYR A 287 7.00 -13.07 8.66
C TYR A 287 5.99 -14.24 8.57
N ASN A 288 4.90 -14.20 9.33
CA ASN A 288 3.89 -15.25 9.40
C ASN A 288 2.47 -14.65 9.27
N PRO A 289 2.02 -14.33 8.06
CA PRO A 289 0.65 -13.83 7.87
C PRO A 289 -0.36 -14.93 8.17
N ALA A 290 -1.27 -14.64 9.10
CA ALA A 290 -2.38 -15.54 9.41
C ALA A 290 -3.22 -15.77 8.15
N SER A 291 -3.35 -17.00 7.67
CA SER A 291 -4.36 -17.51 6.72
C SER A 291 -4.32 -17.07 5.26
N SER A 292 -3.28 -16.47 4.74
CA SER A 292 -3.18 -16.30 3.29
C SER A 292 -2.35 -17.43 2.66
N SER A 293 -3.05 -18.45 2.17
CA SER A 293 -2.49 -19.41 1.23
C SER A 293 -2.06 -18.67 -0.04
N GLY A 294 -0.75 -18.48 -0.26
CA GLY A 294 -0.27 -17.91 -1.51
C GLY A 294 1.18 -17.43 -1.46
N SER A 295 1.74 -17.14 -2.61
CA SER A 295 3.10 -16.66 -2.87
C SER A 295 3.51 -15.44 -2.04
N TYR A 296 2.56 -14.59 -1.63
CA TYR A 296 2.82 -13.40 -0.83
C TYR A 296 3.46 -13.68 0.54
N SER A 297 3.12 -14.78 1.19
CA SER A 297 3.69 -15.09 2.51
C SER A 297 5.18 -15.42 2.47
N TYR A 298 5.64 -16.05 1.40
CA TYR A 298 7.05 -16.36 1.19
C TYR A 298 7.86 -15.11 0.84
N GLU A 299 7.32 -14.25 -0.02
CA GLU A 299 7.94 -12.96 -0.40
C GLU A 299 8.01 -12.01 0.79
N ASP A 300 6.98 -11.95 1.64
CA ASP A 300 6.98 -11.13 2.85
C ASP A 300 8.03 -11.61 3.86
N MET A 301 8.17 -12.93 4.02
CA MET A 301 9.18 -13.53 4.85
C MET A 301 10.61 -13.23 4.33
N SER A 302 10.83 -13.35 3.02
CA SER A 302 12.11 -13.04 2.37
C SER A 302 12.44 -11.55 2.50
N THR A 303 11.48 -10.68 2.26
CA THR A 303 11.63 -9.22 2.42
C THR A 303 11.97 -8.86 3.87
N SER A 304 11.24 -9.41 4.84
CA SER A 304 11.50 -9.16 6.26
C SER A 304 12.91 -9.59 6.65
N LYS A 305 13.35 -10.77 6.18
CA LYS A 305 14.70 -11.28 6.41
C LYS A 305 15.75 -10.33 5.88
N GLU A 306 15.64 -9.88 4.63
CA GLU A 306 16.57 -8.96 3.98
C GLU A 306 16.74 -7.65 4.78
N PHE A 307 15.63 -7.01 5.15
CA PHE A 307 15.67 -5.74 5.90
C PHE A 307 16.17 -5.90 7.33
N ILE A 308 15.87 -7.03 8.00
CA ILE A 308 16.39 -7.34 9.32
C ILE A 308 17.90 -7.60 9.26
N GLU A 309 18.37 -8.33 8.25
CA GLU A 309 19.78 -8.65 8.08
C GLU A 309 20.65 -7.44 7.69
N ASN A 310 20.07 -6.41 7.10
CA ASN A 310 20.76 -5.15 6.78
C ASN A 310 20.73 -4.12 7.94
N ALA A 311 19.92 -4.31 8.98
CA ALA A 311 19.87 -3.40 10.13
C ALA A 311 20.99 -3.71 11.14
N GLN A 312 21.38 -2.69 11.91
CA GLN A 312 22.40 -2.81 12.98
C GLN A 312 21.84 -3.43 14.26
N VAL A 313 20.55 -3.19 14.50
CA VAL A 313 19.83 -3.63 15.70
C VAL A 313 18.52 -4.29 15.27
N LEU A 314 18.19 -5.41 15.89
CA LEU A 314 16.87 -6.04 15.77
C LEU A 314 16.10 -5.88 17.08
N LEU A 315 14.92 -5.26 16.96
CA LEU A 315 13.94 -5.21 18.02
C LEU A 315 12.82 -6.18 17.66
N TRP A 316 12.73 -7.30 18.38
CA TRP A 316 11.75 -8.34 18.11
C TRP A 316 10.51 -8.15 18.99
N VAL A 317 9.39 -7.86 18.36
CA VAL A 317 8.10 -7.61 19.04
C VAL A 317 7.30 -8.90 19.11
N VAL A 318 7.11 -9.39 20.32
CA VAL A 318 6.26 -10.55 20.63
C VAL A 318 4.91 -10.06 21.13
N GLY A 319 3.85 -10.38 20.41
CA GLY A 319 2.49 -10.18 20.94
C GLY A 319 2.18 -11.29 21.96
N LEU A 320 2.03 -10.92 23.21
CA LEU A 320 1.67 -11.90 24.26
C LEU A 320 0.31 -12.51 23.95
N ASP A 321 0.28 -13.84 23.87
CA ASP A 321 -0.96 -14.61 23.82
C ASP A 321 -1.52 -14.84 25.26
N SER A 322 -2.63 -15.54 25.36
CA SER A 322 -3.23 -15.92 26.65
C SER A 322 -2.27 -16.72 27.56
N ASN A 323 -1.25 -17.36 27.00
CA ASN A 323 -0.30 -18.18 27.72
C ASN A 323 0.99 -17.43 28.11
N GLY A 324 1.23 -16.23 27.50
CA GLY A 324 2.40 -15.41 27.79
C GLY A 324 3.70 -16.00 27.24
N THR A 325 3.61 -16.77 26.16
CA THR A 325 4.76 -17.47 25.56
C THR A 325 5.13 -16.90 24.20
N ILE A 326 6.39 -17.03 23.82
CA ILE A 326 6.84 -16.78 22.45
C ILE A 326 6.42 -17.95 21.56
N SER A 327 5.92 -17.68 20.37
CA SER A 327 5.48 -18.73 19.46
C SER A 327 6.66 -19.55 18.92
N LYS A 328 6.43 -20.84 18.64
CA LYS A 328 7.45 -21.70 18.01
C LYS A 328 7.89 -21.14 16.65
N SER A 329 6.98 -20.56 15.90
CA SER A 329 7.28 -19.93 14.61
C SER A 329 8.19 -18.71 14.74
N ASP A 330 8.08 -17.91 15.81
CA ASP A 330 9.01 -16.82 16.12
C ASP A 330 10.43 -17.35 16.33
N LEU A 331 10.58 -18.42 17.13
CA LEU A 331 11.87 -19.03 17.41
C LEU A 331 12.49 -19.64 16.14
N GLU A 332 11.69 -20.34 15.33
CA GLU A 332 12.15 -20.91 14.07
C GLU A 332 12.59 -19.84 13.07
N PHE A 333 11.90 -18.70 13.01
CA PHE A 333 12.30 -17.60 12.14
C PHE A 333 13.58 -16.92 12.65
N LEU A 334 13.68 -16.60 13.95
CA LEU A 334 14.88 -16.02 14.56
C LEU A 334 16.11 -16.88 14.34
N ASN A 335 15.97 -18.20 14.41
CA ASN A 335 17.08 -19.15 14.17
C ASN A 335 17.55 -19.18 12.70
N LYS A 336 16.74 -18.68 11.75
CA LYS A 336 17.10 -18.58 10.33
C LYS A 336 17.78 -17.26 9.97
N LEU A 337 17.82 -16.29 10.91
CA LEU A 337 18.44 -14.99 10.69
C LEU A 337 19.95 -15.04 11.00
N GLU A 338 20.72 -14.33 10.19
CA GLU A 338 22.16 -14.11 10.44
C GLU A 338 22.34 -12.93 11.42
N LEU A 339 22.34 -13.24 12.73
CA LEU A 339 22.40 -12.25 13.81
C LEU A 339 23.79 -12.08 14.44
N LYS A 340 24.87 -12.64 13.85
CA LYS A 340 26.20 -12.75 14.47
C LYS A 340 26.77 -11.46 15.03
N ASP A 341 26.51 -10.32 14.34
CA ASP A 341 27.06 -9.01 14.71
C ASP A 341 25.97 -7.99 15.13
N LYS A 342 24.75 -8.47 15.39
CA LYS A 342 23.60 -7.62 15.69
C LYS A 342 23.20 -7.67 17.14
N ARG A 343 22.70 -6.53 17.65
CA ARG A 343 22.06 -6.49 18.95
C ARG A 343 20.60 -6.86 18.82
N LEU A 344 20.19 -7.91 19.53
CA LEU A 344 18.78 -8.34 19.59
C LEU A 344 18.16 -7.85 20.91
N PHE A 345 17.03 -7.14 20.79
CA PHE A 345 16.15 -6.82 21.92
C PHE A 345 14.79 -7.44 21.71
N ILE A 346 14.18 -7.97 22.78
CA ILE A 346 12.85 -8.55 22.74
C ILE A 346 11.89 -7.63 23.48
N VAL A 347 10.79 -7.25 22.80
CA VAL A 347 9.71 -6.44 23.38
C VAL A 347 8.47 -7.31 23.53
N LEU A 348 8.01 -7.46 24.76
CA LEU A 348 6.74 -8.12 25.06
C LEU A 348 5.62 -7.08 24.98
N ASN A 349 4.82 -7.18 23.93
CA ASN A 349 3.71 -6.27 23.67
C ASN A 349 2.36 -6.91 24.05
N LYS A 350 1.32 -6.09 24.18
CA LYS A 350 -0.05 -6.51 24.59
C LYS A 350 -0.11 -7.12 25.99
N ALA A 351 0.74 -6.67 26.90
CA ALA A 351 0.76 -7.12 28.29
C ALA A 351 -0.53 -6.74 29.04
N ASP A 352 -1.21 -5.67 28.60
CA ASP A 352 -2.50 -5.19 29.08
C ASP A 352 -3.68 -6.16 28.85
N VAL A 353 -3.53 -7.11 27.93
CA VAL A 353 -4.54 -8.17 27.69
C VAL A 353 -4.59 -9.18 28.84
N LYS A 354 -3.53 -9.22 29.67
CA LYS A 354 -3.49 -10.03 30.91
C LYS A 354 -3.87 -9.19 32.11
N THR A 355 -5.00 -9.50 32.69
CA THR A 355 -5.51 -8.81 33.91
C THR A 355 -4.79 -9.20 35.21
N GLU A 356 -3.85 -10.15 35.18
CA GLU A 356 -3.07 -10.57 36.38
C GLU A 356 -1.62 -10.89 35.96
N PHE A 357 -0.71 -10.06 36.43
CA PHE A 357 0.69 -10.39 36.64
C PHE A 357 0.96 -10.39 38.15
#